data_b3d9c20cea9b6b8045814b155ca43caf
#
_entry.id   b3d9c20cea9b6b8045814b155ca43caf
#
_cell.length_a   1.000
_cell.length_b   1.000
_cell.length_c   1.000
_cell.angle_alpha   90.00
_cell.angle_beta   90.00
_cell.angle_gamma   90.00
#
_symmetry.space_group_name_H-M   'P 1'
#
loop_
_entity.id
_entity.type
_entity.pdbx_description
1 polymer ?
#
loop_
_entity_poly.entity_id
_entity_poly.type
_entity_poly.pdbx_seq_one_letter_code
_entity_poly.pdbx_strand_id
1 'polypeptide(L)'
;MIRTDKEKFLEKIKENIDIENLKGDGKIFSYVNRDYLAGDNKKYMNMYDKLSFWYDFGEKWIGLFRYGNTISEMRKNLMKHLEWRNGISVLYVSIGTGKDLNFIPQNVDLKSLDFTGIDISYGMLKKCHSVWKKRTNLTLVNCCAEDLPFKDNVFDIVFHVGGINFFTDKALAIKEMIRVSKPGSKI
;
A
#
# COMPACT_ATOMS: atom_id res chain seq x y z
N MET A 1 -10.11 -9.35 -25.17
CA MET A 1 -9.38 -8.05 -25.05
C MET A 1 -8.70 -8.04 -23.68
N ILE A 2 -7.36 -7.92 -23.63
CA ILE A 2 -6.63 -7.87 -22.34
C ILE A 2 -6.82 -6.47 -21.78
N ARG A 3 -7.43 -6.37 -20.57
CA ARG A 3 -7.64 -5.09 -19.87
C ARG A 3 -6.32 -4.48 -19.45
N THR A 4 -6.20 -3.17 -19.56
CA THR A 4 -5.04 -2.43 -19.06
C THR A 4 -5.08 -2.36 -17.52
N ASP A 5 -3.93 -2.17 -16.87
CA ASP A 5 -3.87 -2.04 -15.40
C ASP A 5 -4.68 -0.83 -14.90
N LYS A 6 -4.78 0.22 -15.72
CA LYS A 6 -5.61 1.39 -15.44
C LYS A 6 -7.11 1.03 -15.43
N GLU A 7 -7.59 0.25 -16.39
CA GLU A 7 -9.00 -0.18 -16.44
C GLU A 7 -9.35 -1.05 -15.23
N LYS A 8 -8.49 -2.01 -14.88
CA LYS A 8 -8.66 -2.85 -13.68
C LYS A 8 -8.73 -2.01 -12.40
N PHE A 9 -7.89 -0.98 -12.29
CA PHE A 9 -7.90 -0.07 -11.15
C PHE A 9 -9.20 0.73 -11.07
N LEU A 10 -9.66 1.29 -12.19
CA LEU A 10 -10.88 2.11 -12.24
C LEU A 10 -12.14 1.32 -11.84
N GLU A 11 -12.22 0.04 -12.18
CA GLU A 11 -13.33 -0.85 -11.80
C GLU A 11 -13.45 -1.02 -10.27
N LYS A 12 -12.35 -0.88 -9.54
CA LYS A 12 -12.32 -1.00 -8.07
C LYS A 12 -12.72 0.27 -7.35
N ILE A 13 -12.76 1.42 -8.01
CA ILE A 13 -13.03 2.72 -7.40
C ILE A 13 -14.53 2.88 -7.08
N LYS A 14 -14.85 3.50 -5.94
CA LYS A 14 -16.23 3.88 -5.57
C LYS A 14 -16.88 4.74 -6.66
N GLU A 15 -18.17 4.53 -6.94
CA GLU A 15 -18.88 5.23 -8.02
C GLU A 15 -19.05 6.73 -7.78
N ASN A 16 -19.05 7.15 -6.51
CA ASN A 16 -19.17 8.55 -6.11
C ASN A 16 -17.86 9.32 -6.16
N ILE A 17 -16.77 8.68 -6.56
CA ILE A 17 -15.46 9.34 -6.69
C ILE A 17 -15.29 9.74 -8.15
N ASP A 18 -15.19 11.05 -8.38
CA ASP A 18 -14.83 11.59 -9.66
C ASP A 18 -13.36 11.28 -9.97
N ILE A 19 -13.14 10.43 -10.96
CA ILE A 19 -11.82 9.97 -11.38
C ILE A 19 -10.99 11.13 -11.97
N GLU A 20 -11.63 12.16 -12.51
CA GLU A 20 -10.94 13.37 -12.99
C GLU A 20 -10.32 14.17 -11.85
N ASN A 21 -10.85 14.04 -10.63
CA ASN A 21 -10.27 14.62 -9.41
C ASN A 21 -9.15 13.77 -8.80
N LEU A 22 -8.91 12.56 -9.26
CA LEU A 22 -7.73 11.78 -8.91
C LEU A 22 -6.50 12.41 -9.56
N LYS A 23 -5.96 13.44 -8.92
CA LYS A 23 -4.77 14.15 -9.38
C LYS A 23 -3.56 13.25 -9.24
N GLY A 24 -2.89 13.00 -10.33
CA GLY A 24 -1.64 12.26 -10.33
C GLY A 24 -0.80 12.64 -11.57
N ASP A 25 0.49 12.34 -11.52
CA ASP A 25 1.41 12.47 -12.65
C ASP A 25 1.26 11.31 -13.67
N GLY A 26 0.12 10.62 -13.65
CA GLY A 26 -0.18 9.43 -14.43
C GLY A 26 0.43 8.14 -13.89
N LYS A 27 1.15 8.22 -12.76
CA LYS A 27 1.88 7.10 -12.12
C LYS A 27 1.40 6.80 -10.71
N ILE A 28 0.93 7.84 -10.01
CA ILE A 28 0.41 7.80 -8.65
C ILE A 28 -0.90 8.55 -8.65
N PHE A 29 -1.99 7.87 -8.33
CA PHE A 29 -3.29 8.50 -8.15
C PHE A 29 -3.32 9.19 -6.78
N SER A 30 -3.99 10.34 -6.66
CA SER A 30 -4.12 11.05 -5.39
C SER A 30 -5.59 11.22 -5.01
N TYR A 31 -5.94 10.65 -3.87
CA TYR A 31 -7.25 10.75 -3.23
C TYR A 31 -7.04 11.06 -1.75
N VAL A 32 -6.70 12.31 -1.44
CA VAL A 32 -6.46 12.72 -0.05
C VAL A 32 -7.64 13.54 0.44
N ASN A 33 -8.48 12.93 1.26
CA ASN A 33 -9.55 13.61 1.95
C ASN A 33 -9.00 14.43 3.11
N ARG A 34 -9.25 15.76 3.07
CA ARG A 34 -8.71 16.69 4.06
C ARG A 34 -9.25 16.48 5.47
N ASP A 35 -10.43 15.90 5.62
CA ASP A 35 -11.05 15.63 6.90
C ASP A 35 -10.26 14.62 7.73
N TYR A 36 -9.52 13.73 7.04
CA TYR A 36 -8.64 12.74 7.66
C TYR A 36 -7.17 13.19 7.78
N LEU A 37 -6.83 14.40 7.27
CA LEU A 37 -5.50 15.00 7.43
C LEU A 37 -5.37 15.76 8.74
N ALA A 38 -5.64 15.08 9.86
CA ALA A 38 -5.49 15.62 11.21
C ALA A 38 -4.56 14.73 12.04
N GLY A 39 -4.19 15.19 13.25
CA GLY A 39 -3.46 14.38 14.23
C GLY A 39 -2.20 13.72 13.67
N ASP A 40 -2.10 12.42 13.92
CA ASP A 40 -0.95 11.61 13.53
C ASP A 40 -0.81 11.50 12.00
N ASN A 41 -1.87 11.42 11.24
CA ASN A 41 -1.84 11.36 9.78
C ASN A 41 -1.07 12.55 9.19
N LYS A 42 -1.40 13.77 9.60
CA LYS A 42 -0.73 15.00 9.13
C LYS A 42 0.73 15.06 9.56
N LYS A 43 0.98 14.71 10.82
CA LYS A 43 2.32 14.69 11.42
C LYS A 43 3.24 13.73 10.66
N TYR A 44 2.81 12.49 10.47
CA TYR A 44 3.63 11.46 9.84
C TYR A 44 3.72 11.62 8.32
N MET A 45 2.67 12.11 7.64
CA MET A 45 2.75 12.50 6.24
C MET A 45 3.90 13.48 6.00
N ASN A 46 3.93 14.59 6.76
CA ASN A 46 4.97 15.61 6.63
C ASN A 46 6.38 15.09 6.96
N MET A 47 6.48 14.21 7.96
CA MET A 47 7.74 13.60 8.36
C MET A 47 8.28 12.67 7.27
N TYR A 48 7.45 11.77 6.77
CA TYR A 48 7.85 10.78 5.76
C TYR A 48 8.08 11.41 4.38
N ASP A 49 7.37 12.46 4.01
CA ASP A 49 7.65 13.21 2.77
C ASP A 49 9.07 13.79 2.79
N LYS A 50 9.52 14.32 3.93
CA LYS A 50 10.88 14.85 4.10
C LYS A 50 11.95 13.75 4.18
N LEU A 51 11.64 12.64 4.83
CA LEU A 51 12.57 11.53 5.07
C LEU A 51 12.63 10.52 3.93
N SER A 52 11.70 10.56 2.98
CA SER A 52 11.54 9.54 1.93
C SER A 52 12.83 9.21 1.17
N PHE A 53 13.69 10.21 0.96
CA PHE A 53 14.96 10.02 0.26
C PHE A 53 15.97 9.17 1.06
N TRP A 54 16.03 9.35 2.39
CA TRP A 54 17.01 8.68 3.28
C TRP A 54 16.42 7.48 4.03
N TYR A 55 15.12 7.23 3.89
CA TYR A 55 14.38 6.27 4.71
C TYR A 55 14.96 4.86 4.64
N ASP A 56 15.17 4.32 3.43
CA ASP A 56 15.69 2.95 3.26
C ASP A 56 17.10 2.78 3.83
N PHE A 57 17.91 3.84 3.72
CA PHE A 57 19.26 3.83 4.28
C PHE A 57 19.22 3.85 5.81
N GLY A 58 18.44 4.74 6.41
CA GLY A 58 18.27 4.85 7.86
C GLY A 58 17.68 3.57 8.46
N GLU A 59 16.60 3.03 7.87
CA GLU A 59 15.96 1.80 8.35
C GLU A 59 16.91 0.60 8.28
N LYS A 60 17.67 0.47 7.20
CA LYS A 60 18.63 -0.63 7.03
C LYS A 60 19.69 -0.62 8.14
N TRP A 61 20.30 0.54 8.40
CA TRP A 61 21.38 0.65 9.39
C TRP A 61 20.87 0.58 10.82
N ILE A 62 19.80 1.30 11.16
CA ILE A 62 19.22 1.29 12.51
C ILE A 62 18.64 -0.09 12.82
N GLY A 63 17.93 -0.69 11.85
CA GLY A 63 17.36 -2.03 11.99
C GLY A 63 18.42 -3.10 12.20
N LEU A 64 19.51 -3.08 11.42
CA LEU A 64 20.59 -4.05 11.51
C LEU A 64 21.34 -3.92 12.85
N PHE A 65 21.65 -2.70 13.29
CA PHE A 65 22.37 -2.46 14.54
C PHE A 65 21.55 -2.80 15.78
N ARG A 66 20.21 -2.58 15.75
CA ARG A 66 19.36 -2.71 16.94
C ARG A 66 18.66 -4.07 17.04
N TYR A 67 18.33 -4.69 15.91
CA TYR A 67 17.48 -5.89 15.86
C TYR A 67 18.07 -7.02 15.00
N GLY A 68 19.21 -6.84 14.37
CA GLY A 68 19.80 -7.83 13.48
C GLY A 68 18.84 -8.24 12.34
N ASN A 69 18.74 -9.54 12.10
CA ASN A 69 17.84 -10.08 11.05
C ASN A 69 16.39 -10.28 11.49
N THR A 70 16.07 -10.05 12.77
CA THR A 70 14.75 -10.37 13.35
C THR A 70 13.59 -9.68 12.63
N ILE A 71 13.75 -8.40 12.25
CA ILE A 71 12.72 -7.67 11.51
C ILE A 71 12.47 -8.30 10.14
N SER A 72 13.52 -8.65 9.42
CA SER A 72 13.39 -9.29 8.10
C SER A 72 12.73 -10.66 8.18
N GLU A 73 13.04 -11.44 9.21
CA GLU A 73 12.41 -12.74 9.45
C GLU A 73 10.95 -12.60 9.83
N MET A 74 10.61 -11.64 10.70
CA MET A 74 9.23 -11.32 11.05
C MET A 74 8.43 -10.96 9.79
N ARG A 75 8.93 -10.06 8.95
CA ARG A 75 8.29 -9.65 7.69
C ARG A 75 8.11 -10.84 6.74
N LYS A 76 9.15 -11.66 6.58
CA LYS A 76 9.08 -12.88 5.78
C LYS A 76 8.03 -13.88 6.30
N ASN A 77 7.93 -14.02 7.61
CA ASN A 77 6.92 -14.88 8.22
C ASN A 77 5.50 -14.33 8.01
N LEU A 78 5.27 -13.03 8.20
CA LEU A 78 3.99 -12.40 7.90
C LEU A 78 3.56 -12.67 6.46
N MET A 79 4.46 -12.45 5.50
CA MET A 79 4.16 -12.66 4.08
C MET A 79 3.83 -14.12 3.75
N LYS A 80 4.42 -15.11 4.45
CA LYS A 80 4.10 -16.53 4.25
C LYS A 80 2.68 -16.91 4.69
N HIS A 81 2.08 -16.16 5.62
CA HIS A 81 0.73 -16.45 6.11
C HIS A 81 -0.37 -15.91 5.19
N LEU A 82 -0.02 -15.07 4.21
CA LEU A 82 -0.94 -14.59 3.19
C LEU A 82 -1.08 -15.63 2.08
N GLU A 83 -2.29 -15.80 1.57
CA GLU A 83 -2.62 -16.84 0.58
C GLU A 83 -2.27 -16.41 -0.86
N TRP A 84 -0.98 -16.22 -1.10
CA TRP A 84 -0.46 -15.81 -2.40
C TRP A 84 -0.76 -16.79 -3.52
N ARG A 85 -1.28 -16.29 -4.61
CA ARG A 85 -1.45 -17.01 -5.88
C ARG A 85 -1.42 -16.04 -7.05
N ASN A 86 -1.05 -16.49 -8.22
CA ASN A 86 -1.02 -15.66 -9.41
C ASN A 86 -2.41 -15.13 -9.78
N GLY A 87 -2.47 -13.93 -10.32
CA GLY A 87 -3.70 -13.32 -10.85
C GLY A 87 -4.65 -12.71 -9.81
N ILE A 88 -4.32 -12.72 -8.51
CA ILE A 88 -5.17 -12.13 -7.47
C ILE A 88 -5.02 -10.63 -7.34
N SER A 89 -6.06 -10.00 -6.77
CA SER A 89 -6.10 -8.58 -6.40
C SER A 89 -5.54 -8.37 -5.00
N VAL A 90 -4.54 -7.52 -4.85
CA VAL A 90 -3.84 -7.27 -3.59
C VAL A 90 -3.88 -5.79 -3.23
N LEU A 91 -4.18 -5.48 -1.97
CA LEU A 91 -4.04 -4.14 -1.40
C LEU A 91 -3.00 -4.15 -0.28
N TYR A 92 -1.96 -3.36 -0.43
CA TYR A 92 -0.99 -3.08 0.63
C TYR A 92 -1.21 -1.67 1.20
N VAL A 93 -1.69 -1.60 2.43
CA VAL A 93 -1.96 -0.35 3.17
C VAL A 93 -0.68 0.11 3.87
N SER A 94 -0.32 1.37 3.71
CA SER A 94 0.96 1.95 4.16
C SER A 94 2.18 1.28 3.53
N ILE A 95 2.17 1.18 2.19
CA ILE A 95 3.21 0.49 1.43
C ILE A 95 4.61 1.09 1.61
N GLY A 96 4.71 2.39 1.96
CA GLY A 96 5.97 3.09 2.08
C GLY A 96 6.79 3.02 0.79
N THR A 97 8.03 2.53 0.88
CA THR A 97 8.91 2.30 -0.28
C THR A 97 8.69 0.95 -0.97
N GLY A 98 7.75 0.14 -0.49
CA GLY A 98 7.45 -1.19 -1.03
C GLY A 98 8.47 -2.27 -0.64
N LYS A 99 9.27 -2.05 0.40
CA LYS A 99 10.36 -2.96 0.80
C LYS A 99 9.89 -4.39 1.08
N ASP A 100 8.67 -4.55 1.61
CA ASP A 100 8.10 -5.85 1.95
C ASP A 100 7.76 -6.71 0.73
N LEU A 101 7.64 -6.12 -0.45
CA LEU A 101 7.46 -6.89 -1.69
C LEU A 101 8.61 -7.87 -1.97
N ASN A 102 9.80 -7.63 -1.39
CA ASN A 102 10.92 -8.57 -1.47
C ASN A 102 10.69 -9.89 -0.71
N PHE A 103 9.68 -9.93 0.18
CA PHE A 103 9.36 -11.10 0.99
C PHE A 103 8.16 -11.90 0.46
N ILE A 104 7.53 -11.47 -0.64
CA ILE A 104 6.53 -12.26 -1.34
C ILE A 104 7.17 -13.56 -1.81
N PRO A 105 6.51 -14.73 -1.62
CA PRO A 105 7.08 -16.03 -2.00
C PRO A 105 7.55 -16.08 -3.45
N GLN A 106 8.70 -16.70 -3.71
CA GLN A 106 9.36 -16.74 -5.03
C GLN A 106 8.56 -17.46 -6.12
N ASN A 107 7.63 -18.33 -5.73
CA ASN A 107 6.73 -19.03 -6.65
C ASN A 107 5.58 -18.15 -7.16
N VAL A 108 5.48 -16.90 -6.69
CA VAL A 108 4.47 -15.93 -7.13
C VAL A 108 5.08 -14.99 -8.17
N ASP A 109 4.50 -14.93 -9.35
CA ASP A 109 4.88 -13.94 -10.35
C ASP A 109 4.28 -12.57 -9.98
N LEU A 110 5.12 -11.65 -9.54
CA LEU A 110 4.72 -10.29 -9.15
C LEU A 110 4.01 -9.53 -10.28
N LYS A 111 4.32 -9.83 -11.54
CA LYS A 111 3.68 -9.19 -12.69
C LYS A 111 2.29 -9.73 -12.98
N SER A 112 1.96 -10.92 -12.48
CA SER A 112 0.62 -11.49 -12.59
C SER A 112 -0.36 -10.89 -11.59
N LEU A 113 0.14 -10.27 -10.49
CA LEU A 113 -0.69 -9.68 -9.45
C LEU A 113 -1.31 -8.37 -9.91
N ASP A 114 -2.60 -8.20 -9.61
CA ASP A 114 -3.28 -6.92 -9.69
C ASP A 114 -3.03 -6.14 -8.38
N PHE A 115 -1.83 -5.57 -8.27
CA PHE A 115 -1.29 -5.05 -7.02
C PHE A 115 -1.55 -3.55 -6.87
N THR A 116 -2.23 -3.19 -5.78
CA THR A 116 -2.46 -1.79 -5.40
C THR A 116 -1.74 -1.52 -4.07
N GLY A 117 -0.95 -0.44 -4.04
CA GLY A 117 -0.31 0.05 -2.83
C GLY A 117 -0.79 1.44 -2.47
N ILE A 118 -1.11 1.68 -1.20
CA ILE A 118 -1.50 3.00 -0.73
C ILE A 118 -0.54 3.52 0.34
N ASP A 119 -0.36 4.83 0.35
CA ASP A 119 0.36 5.54 1.42
C ASP A 119 -0.10 6.99 1.50
N ILE A 120 -0.07 7.55 2.70
CA ILE A 120 -0.38 8.96 2.93
C ILE A 120 0.76 9.89 2.45
N SER A 121 2.01 9.39 2.45
CA SER A 121 3.18 10.12 2.00
C SER A 121 3.38 9.95 0.49
N TYR A 122 3.21 11.04 -0.24
CA TYR A 122 3.47 11.08 -1.68
C TYR A 122 4.96 10.86 -2.00
N GLY A 123 5.85 11.32 -1.10
CA GLY A 123 7.29 11.09 -1.22
C GLY A 123 7.68 9.61 -1.16
N MET A 124 7.07 8.84 -0.25
CA MET A 124 7.24 7.40 -0.16
C MET A 124 6.75 6.69 -1.42
N LEU A 125 5.57 7.06 -1.94
CA LEU A 125 5.03 6.47 -3.16
C LEU A 125 5.91 6.74 -4.39
N LYS A 126 6.48 7.94 -4.52
CA LYS A 126 7.46 8.23 -5.59
C LYS A 126 8.68 7.32 -5.51
N LYS A 127 9.19 7.10 -4.31
CA LYS A 127 10.30 6.18 -4.08
C LYS A 127 9.90 4.74 -4.43
N CYS A 128 8.75 4.29 -3.94
CA CYS A 128 8.19 2.97 -4.27
C CYS A 128 8.09 2.77 -5.77
N HIS A 129 7.46 3.72 -6.49
CA HIS A 129 7.37 3.67 -7.95
C HIS A 129 8.73 3.54 -8.62
N SER A 130 9.72 4.36 -8.20
CA SER A 130 11.07 4.34 -8.80
C SER A 130 11.76 2.98 -8.70
N VAL A 131 11.56 2.27 -7.58
CA VAL A 131 12.16 0.95 -7.29
C VAL A 131 11.42 -0.18 -8.02
N TRP A 132 10.08 -0.13 -8.04
CA TRP A 132 9.25 -1.28 -8.41
C TRP A 132 8.66 -1.26 -9.81
N LYS A 133 8.60 -0.12 -10.50
CA LYS A 133 7.96 0.07 -11.82
C LYS A 133 8.36 -0.92 -12.92
N LYS A 134 9.54 -1.55 -12.81
CA LYS A 134 10.00 -2.56 -13.78
C LYS A 134 9.77 -4.00 -13.32
N ARG A 135 9.44 -4.20 -12.04
CA ARG A 135 9.37 -5.52 -11.39
C ARG A 135 7.95 -6.02 -11.17
N THR A 136 6.98 -5.13 -11.14
CA THR A 136 5.58 -5.46 -10.86
C THR A 136 4.64 -4.45 -11.53
N ASN A 137 3.42 -4.88 -11.81
CA ASN A 137 2.30 -4.04 -12.27
C ASN A 137 1.63 -3.38 -11.04
N LEU A 138 2.35 -2.44 -10.40
CA LEU A 138 1.93 -1.81 -9.17
C LEU A 138 1.20 -0.50 -9.45
N THR A 139 -0.07 -0.42 -9.06
CA THR A 139 -0.82 0.83 -9.00
C THR A 139 -0.63 1.48 -7.63
N LEU A 140 -0.29 2.76 -7.60
CA LEU A 140 -0.06 3.49 -6.35
C LEU A 140 -1.10 4.57 -6.15
N VAL A 141 -1.62 4.67 -4.90
CA VAL A 141 -2.64 5.65 -4.53
C VAL A 141 -2.22 6.39 -3.27
N ASN A 142 -2.15 7.70 -3.36
CA ASN A 142 -1.94 8.57 -2.22
C ASN A 142 -3.28 8.83 -1.54
N CYS A 143 -3.52 8.18 -0.40
CA CYS A 143 -4.74 8.34 0.41
C CYS A 143 -4.49 7.96 1.88
N CYS A 144 -5.46 8.30 2.74
CA CYS A 144 -5.49 7.85 4.13
C CYS A 144 -6.04 6.42 4.21
N ALA A 145 -5.59 5.64 5.20
CA ALA A 145 -6.11 4.29 5.44
C ALA A 145 -7.54 4.31 5.98
N GLU A 146 -7.94 5.41 6.61
CA GLU A 146 -9.27 5.66 7.17
C GLU A 146 -10.32 6.00 6.11
N ASP A 147 -9.93 6.27 4.87
CA ASP A 147 -10.84 6.57 3.76
C ASP A 147 -10.28 6.00 2.45
N LEU A 148 -10.56 4.73 2.23
CA LEU A 148 -10.11 4.04 1.04
C LEU A 148 -11.06 4.32 -0.15
N PRO A 149 -10.52 4.73 -1.32
CA PRO A 149 -11.34 5.08 -2.48
C PRO A 149 -11.93 3.85 -3.21
N PHE A 150 -11.86 2.67 -2.61
CA PHE A 150 -12.24 1.41 -3.25
C PHE A 150 -13.65 0.96 -2.86
N LYS A 151 -14.31 0.24 -3.77
CA LYS A 151 -15.57 -0.49 -3.54
C LYS A 151 -15.38 -1.58 -2.48
N ASP A 152 -16.50 -2.09 -1.97
CA ASP A 152 -16.51 -3.22 -1.05
C ASP A 152 -16.09 -4.51 -1.77
N ASN A 153 -15.43 -5.41 -1.05
CA ASN A 153 -15.16 -6.79 -1.49
C ASN A 153 -14.39 -6.91 -2.83
N VAL A 154 -13.38 -6.06 -3.06
CA VAL A 154 -12.63 -6.05 -4.33
C VAL A 154 -11.24 -6.68 -4.26
N PHE A 155 -10.66 -6.86 -3.06
CA PHE A 155 -9.31 -7.40 -2.91
C PHE A 155 -9.31 -8.81 -2.31
N ASP A 156 -8.48 -9.70 -2.87
CA ASP A 156 -8.27 -11.07 -2.38
C ASP A 156 -7.34 -11.10 -1.16
N ILE A 157 -6.39 -10.18 -1.10
CA ILE A 157 -5.48 -9.97 0.04
C ILE A 157 -5.47 -8.48 0.39
N VAL A 158 -5.66 -8.16 1.67
CA VAL A 158 -5.45 -6.81 2.22
C VAL A 158 -4.52 -6.93 3.41
N PHE A 159 -3.44 -6.17 3.42
CA PHE A 159 -2.49 -6.24 4.52
C PHE A 159 -1.77 -4.91 4.76
N HIS A 160 -1.18 -4.76 5.94
CA HIS A 160 -0.22 -3.72 6.27
C HIS A 160 0.97 -4.30 7.04
N VAL A 161 2.12 -3.61 7.00
CA VAL A 161 3.30 -3.96 7.80
C VAL A 161 3.81 -2.73 8.52
N GLY A 162 3.51 -2.64 9.84
CA GLY A 162 4.04 -1.59 10.72
C GLY A 162 3.38 -0.22 10.62
N GLY A 163 2.42 0.01 9.72
CA GLY A 163 1.79 1.33 9.51
C GLY A 163 0.75 1.71 10.56
N ILE A 164 0.09 0.74 11.19
CA ILE A 164 -1.08 0.98 12.05
C ILE A 164 -0.86 1.94 13.22
N ASN A 165 0.38 2.00 13.73
CA ASN A 165 0.71 2.89 14.85
C ASN A 165 0.65 4.38 14.48
N PHE A 166 0.64 4.69 13.20
CA PHE A 166 0.68 6.04 12.65
C PHE A 166 -0.69 6.53 12.17
N PHE A 167 -1.73 5.68 12.18
CA PHE A 167 -3.08 6.07 11.81
C PHE A 167 -3.72 6.90 12.93
N THR A 168 -4.45 7.95 12.57
CA THR A 168 -5.20 8.78 13.52
C THR A 168 -6.36 7.99 14.13
N ASP A 169 -7.17 7.34 13.30
CA ASP A 169 -8.22 6.41 13.71
C ASP A 169 -7.93 4.98 13.26
N LYS A 170 -7.28 4.23 14.13
CA LYS A 170 -6.91 2.83 13.85
C LYS A 170 -8.12 1.92 13.62
N ALA A 171 -9.20 2.17 14.36
CA ALA A 171 -10.42 1.36 14.26
C ALA A 171 -11.11 1.58 12.91
N LEU A 172 -11.16 2.82 12.44
CA LEU A 172 -11.72 3.16 11.14
C LEU A 172 -10.86 2.60 10.01
N ALA A 173 -9.54 2.73 10.09
CA ALA A 173 -8.63 2.15 9.11
C ALA A 173 -8.80 0.63 8.98
N ILE A 174 -8.92 -0.09 10.11
CA ILE A 174 -9.19 -1.54 10.08
C ILE A 174 -10.55 -1.83 9.47
N LYS A 175 -11.59 -1.05 9.79
CA LYS A 175 -12.93 -1.22 9.18
C LYS A 175 -12.88 -1.03 7.66
N GLU A 176 -12.14 -0.05 7.16
CA GLU A 176 -11.94 0.15 5.73
C GLU A 176 -11.18 -1.00 5.08
N MET A 177 -10.13 -1.52 5.73
CA MET A 177 -9.43 -2.71 5.24
C MET A 177 -10.36 -3.93 5.16
N ILE A 178 -11.21 -4.16 6.18
CA ILE A 178 -12.22 -5.22 6.17
C ILE A 178 -13.24 -5.00 5.05
N ARG A 179 -13.75 -3.78 4.91
CA ARG A 179 -14.77 -3.45 3.90
C ARG A 179 -14.31 -3.76 2.48
N VAL A 180 -13.07 -3.42 2.14
CA VAL A 180 -12.55 -3.63 0.79
C VAL A 180 -12.07 -5.05 0.52
N SER A 181 -11.90 -5.87 1.56
CA SER A 181 -11.53 -7.28 1.46
C SER A 181 -12.70 -8.13 1.00
N LYS A 182 -12.45 -9.11 0.14
CA LYS A 182 -13.45 -10.12 -0.20
C LYS A 182 -13.79 -10.99 1.00
N PRO A 183 -15.03 -11.51 1.10
CA PRO A 183 -15.38 -12.47 2.17
C PRO A 183 -14.41 -13.67 2.23
N GLY A 184 -13.94 -13.99 3.44
CA GLY A 184 -12.99 -15.09 3.66
C GLY A 184 -11.51 -14.72 3.42
N SER A 185 -11.21 -13.48 3.01
CA SER A 185 -9.83 -13.02 2.90
C SER A 185 -9.15 -12.91 4.26
N LYS A 186 -7.84 -13.15 4.31
CA LYS A 186 -7.00 -12.80 5.47
C LYS A 186 -6.62 -11.32 5.42
N ILE A 187 -6.64 -10.69 6.58
CA ILE A 187 -6.26 -9.29 6.77
C ILE A 187 -5.06 -9.24 7.70
#